data_f98dd0fb6845907ab6ed75c592b7b379
#
_entry.id   f98dd0fb6845907ab6ed75c592b7b379
#
_cell.length_a   1.000
_cell.length_b   1.000
_cell.length_c   1.000
_cell.angle_alpha   90.00
_cell.angle_beta   90.00
_cell.angle_gamma   90.00
#
_symmetry.space_group_name_H-M   'P 1'
#
loop_
_entity.id
_entity.type
_entity.pdbx_description
1 polymer ?
#
loop_
_entity_poly.entity_id
_entity_poly.type
_entity_poly.pdbx_seq_one_letter_code
_entity_poly.pdbx_strand_id
1 'polypeptide(L)'
;MRTNNDVDNKPKILPLPNGPYYLINDMEPKVVENLKNFKGEPLSTTVGIALCRCGKSNRKPFCDGTHSVIGFSSQNVNLNENDTNKLTIKNKRRDYVGKEITIHDNRKICSHAKECVNNLPSVFKLGSKPWIDSDGSKMQDIINTVRKCPSGALSYSIDGIEYRDPKEQRDPILTVLKNGPYYITGGIDLIGENIEFGEGASKEHYTLCRCGTSENKPFCDGTHRTINFKDE
;
A
#
# COMPACT_ATOMS: atom_id res chain seq x y z
N MET A 1 18.38 8.05 -23.32
CA MET A 1 17.85 9.40 -23.02
C MET A 1 16.34 9.33 -23.24
N ARG A 2 15.53 9.25 -22.18
CA ARG A 2 14.07 9.36 -22.28
C ARG A 2 13.72 10.83 -22.44
N THR A 3 12.92 11.16 -23.43
CA THR A 3 12.45 12.51 -23.72
C THR A 3 11.46 12.95 -22.63
N ASN A 4 11.33 14.25 -22.37
CA ASN A 4 10.43 14.85 -21.36
C ASN A 4 8.93 14.50 -21.52
N ASN A 5 8.55 13.70 -22.51
CA ASN A 5 7.18 13.23 -22.76
C ASN A 5 6.81 11.95 -22.00
N ASP A 6 7.74 11.30 -21.29
CA ASP A 6 7.46 10.04 -20.55
C ASP A 6 6.78 10.25 -19.19
N VAL A 7 6.68 11.48 -18.71
CA VAL A 7 6.16 11.80 -17.37
C VAL A 7 4.62 11.76 -17.31
N ASP A 8 3.93 12.01 -18.43
CA ASP A 8 2.46 12.10 -18.49
C ASP A 8 1.72 10.78 -18.77
N ASN A 9 2.46 9.70 -18.99
CA ASN A 9 1.89 8.43 -19.50
C ASN A 9 1.76 7.32 -18.44
N LYS A 10 1.91 7.65 -17.16
CA LYS A 10 1.73 6.67 -16.09
C LYS A 10 0.25 6.46 -15.78
N PRO A 11 -0.17 5.21 -15.55
CA PRO A 11 -1.52 4.96 -15.06
C PRO A 11 -1.75 5.68 -13.73
N LYS A 12 -2.99 6.12 -13.50
CA LYS A 12 -3.43 6.81 -12.29
C LYS A 12 -4.54 6.02 -11.63
N ILE A 13 -4.61 6.05 -10.31
CA ILE A 13 -5.70 5.45 -9.55
C ILE A 13 -6.52 6.56 -8.92
N LEU A 14 -7.82 6.59 -9.20
CA LEU A 14 -8.78 7.52 -8.61
C LEU A 14 -9.76 6.77 -7.69
N PRO A 15 -9.65 6.91 -6.36
CA PRO A 15 -10.66 6.42 -5.45
C PRO A 15 -11.92 7.29 -5.53
N LEU A 16 -13.03 6.75 -6.02
CA LEU A 16 -14.29 7.50 -6.04
C LEU A 16 -14.89 7.63 -4.63
N PRO A 17 -15.51 8.78 -4.29
CA PRO A 17 -16.26 8.93 -3.05
C PRO A 17 -17.31 7.81 -2.92
N ASN A 18 -17.26 7.03 -1.83
CA ASN A 18 -18.15 5.90 -1.53
C ASN A 18 -18.25 4.86 -2.66
N GLY A 19 -17.25 4.80 -3.53
CA GLY A 19 -17.22 4.00 -4.74
C GLY A 19 -15.94 3.17 -4.92
N PRO A 20 -15.76 2.62 -6.12
CA PRO A 20 -14.60 1.83 -6.50
C PRO A 20 -13.33 2.67 -6.65
N TYR A 21 -12.21 1.99 -6.91
CA TYR A 21 -11.05 2.61 -7.52
C TYR A 21 -11.20 2.57 -9.03
N TYR A 22 -11.00 3.71 -9.69
CA TYR A 22 -10.82 3.74 -11.13
C TYR A 22 -9.34 3.72 -11.46
N LEU A 23 -8.92 2.76 -12.29
CA LEU A 23 -7.61 2.76 -12.90
C LEU A 23 -7.72 3.50 -14.24
N ILE A 24 -7.07 4.65 -14.33
CA ILE A 24 -7.10 5.56 -15.47
C ILE A 24 -5.76 5.44 -16.19
N ASN A 25 -5.81 5.29 -17.49
CA ASN A 25 -4.66 5.41 -18.37
C ASN A 25 -5.03 6.32 -19.53
N ASP A 26 -4.21 7.29 -19.82
CA ASP A 26 -4.43 8.23 -20.93
C ASP A 26 -4.16 7.59 -22.31
N MET A 27 -3.70 6.32 -22.34
CA MET A 27 -3.45 5.57 -23.58
C MET A 27 -4.32 4.34 -23.68
N GLU A 28 -5.03 4.24 -24.82
CA GLU A 28 -5.85 3.07 -25.21
C GLU A 28 -5.12 1.73 -25.08
N PRO A 29 -5.76 0.69 -25.00
CA PRO A 29 -6.15 -0.42 -24.13
C PRO A 29 -5.01 -1.07 -23.30
N LYS A 30 -3.84 -0.47 -23.20
CA LYS A 30 -2.66 -1.01 -22.46
C LYS A 30 -2.84 -1.08 -20.95
N VAL A 31 -3.92 -0.53 -20.41
CA VAL A 31 -4.23 -0.57 -18.97
C VAL A 31 -4.32 -1.99 -18.43
N VAL A 32 -4.68 -2.95 -19.28
CA VAL A 32 -4.84 -4.37 -18.90
C VAL A 32 -3.50 -5.03 -18.58
N GLU A 33 -2.41 -4.60 -19.21
CA GLU A 33 -1.07 -5.17 -18.99
C GLU A 33 -0.54 -4.85 -17.58
N ASN A 34 -1.02 -3.77 -16.99
CA ASN A 34 -0.59 -3.29 -15.68
C ASN A 34 -1.43 -3.83 -14.51
N LEU A 35 -2.53 -4.54 -14.79
CA LEU A 35 -3.37 -5.18 -13.79
C LEU A 35 -3.12 -6.69 -13.78
N LYS A 36 -2.58 -7.20 -12.68
CA LYS A 36 -2.20 -8.61 -12.52
C LYS A 36 -2.80 -9.24 -11.28
N ASN A 37 -3.03 -10.54 -11.32
CA ASN A 37 -3.33 -11.32 -10.13
C ASN A 37 -2.04 -11.61 -9.33
N PHE A 38 -2.18 -12.28 -8.18
CA PHE A 38 -1.05 -12.61 -7.30
C PHE A 38 -0.05 -13.61 -7.91
N LYS A 39 -0.40 -14.28 -9.02
CA LYS A 39 0.51 -15.15 -9.78
C LYS A 39 1.27 -14.38 -10.88
N GLY A 40 0.99 -13.07 -11.04
CA GLY A 40 1.56 -12.26 -12.12
C GLY A 40 0.84 -12.38 -13.45
N GLU A 41 -0.28 -13.10 -13.52
CA GLU A 41 -1.08 -13.25 -14.72
C GLU A 41 -1.91 -11.98 -14.98
N PRO A 42 -2.00 -11.47 -16.22
CA PRO A 42 -2.83 -10.31 -16.54
C PRO A 42 -4.32 -10.63 -16.32
N LEU A 43 -5.03 -9.64 -15.77
CA LEU A 43 -6.48 -9.70 -15.62
C LEU A 43 -7.13 -8.93 -16.76
N SER A 44 -7.97 -9.61 -17.54
CA SER A 44 -8.67 -9.00 -18.66
C SER A 44 -9.95 -8.28 -18.21
N THR A 45 -10.26 -7.16 -18.87
CA THR A 45 -11.52 -6.44 -18.73
C THR A 45 -11.92 -5.88 -20.10
N THR A 46 -13.22 -5.82 -20.37
CA THR A 46 -13.76 -5.31 -21.65
C THR A 46 -14.19 -3.85 -21.59
N VAL A 47 -14.27 -3.27 -20.40
CA VAL A 47 -14.73 -1.88 -20.17
C VAL A 47 -13.93 -1.29 -19.03
N GLY A 48 -13.64 0.00 -19.04
CA GLY A 48 -12.82 0.74 -18.09
C GLY A 48 -12.73 0.13 -16.70
N ILE A 49 -11.57 0.21 -16.06
CA ILE A 49 -11.24 -0.62 -14.89
C ILE A 49 -11.77 0.03 -13.63
N ALA A 50 -12.90 -0.44 -13.15
CA ALA A 50 -13.44 -0.15 -11.83
C ALA A 50 -13.15 -1.32 -10.88
N LEU A 51 -12.30 -1.11 -9.88
CA LEU A 51 -11.87 -2.14 -8.93
C LEU A 51 -12.66 -2.04 -7.62
N CYS A 52 -13.10 -3.19 -7.10
CA CYS A 52 -13.86 -3.27 -5.86
C CYS A 52 -13.08 -2.70 -4.68
N ARG A 53 -13.71 -1.76 -3.95
CA ARG A 53 -13.17 -1.14 -2.74
C ARG A 53 -13.95 -1.52 -1.49
N CYS A 54 -15.22 -1.90 -1.62
CA CYS A 54 -16.11 -2.25 -0.50
C CYS A 54 -15.92 -3.70 0.02
N GLY A 55 -15.21 -4.55 -0.73
CA GLY A 55 -14.96 -5.94 -0.38
C GLY A 55 -16.13 -6.91 -0.57
N LYS A 56 -17.28 -6.43 -1.09
CA LYS A 56 -18.53 -7.21 -1.19
C LYS A 56 -18.99 -7.48 -2.62
N SER A 57 -18.24 -7.03 -3.65
CA SER A 57 -18.54 -7.38 -5.03
C SER A 57 -18.54 -8.92 -5.22
N ASN A 58 -19.49 -9.42 -6.03
CA ASN A 58 -19.54 -10.83 -6.45
C ASN A 58 -18.61 -11.10 -7.65
N ARG A 59 -18.00 -10.04 -8.22
CA ARG A 59 -17.10 -10.12 -9.38
C ARG A 59 -15.69 -9.64 -9.06
N LYS A 60 -15.23 -9.85 -7.83
CA LYS A 60 -13.88 -9.45 -7.40
C LYS A 60 -12.80 -9.92 -8.38
N PRO A 61 -11.82 -9.09 -8.74
CA PRO A 61 -11.51 -7.80 -8.12
C PRO A 61 -12.31 -6.62 -8.70
N PHE A 62 -13.19 -6.83 -9.65
CA PHE A 62 -13.94 -5.78 -10.32
C PHE A 62 -15.15 -5.31 -9.50
N CYS A 63 -15.53 -4.06 -9.68
CA CYS A 63 -16.74 -3.50 -9.09
C CYS A 63 -17.98 -3.97 -9.86
N ASP A 64 -19.03 -4.34 -9.14
CA ASP A 64 -20.34 -4.74 -9.68
C ASP A 64 -21.49 -3.83 -9.20
N GLY A 65 -21.15 -2.71 -8.54
CA GLY A 65 -22.15 -1.78 -7.98
C GLY A 65 -22.63 -2.11 -6.57
N THR A 66 -22.26 -3.25 -6.00
CA THR A 66 -22.66 -3.67 -4.63
C THR A 66 -22.38 -2.61 -3.57
N HIS A 67 -21.33 -1.79 -3.74
CA HIS A 67 -20.99 -0.71 -2.80
C HIS A 67 -22.16 0.26 -2.55
N SER A 68 -22.97 0.56 -3.55
CA SER A 68 -24.14 1.43 -3.42
C SER A 68 -25.27 0.77 -2.62
N VAL A 69 -25.47 -0.53 -2.84
CA VAL A 69 -26.54 -1.30 -2.16
C VAL A 69 -26.26 -1.46 -0.66
N ILE A 70 -24.98 -1.68 -0.29
CA ILE A 70 -24.60 -1.88 1.12
C ILE A 70 -24.31 -0.59 1.87
N GLY A 71 -24.43 0.59 1.23
CA GLY A 71 -24.09 1.87 1.84
C GLY A 71 -22.60 1.98 2.21
N PHE A 72 -21.70 1.52 1.34
CA PHE A 72 -20.26 1.60 1.60
C PHE A 72 -19.80 3.05 1.78
N SER A 73 -19.10 3.33 2.88
CA SER A 73 -18.47 4.63 3.13
C SER A 73 -16.96 4.55 2.89
N SER A 74 -16.44 5.48 2.11
CA SER A 74 -15.01 5.67 1.92
C SER A 74 -14.36 6.51 3.02
N GLN A 75 -15.15 7.13 3.90
CA GLN A 75 -14.64 7.89 5.04
C GLN A 75 -14.09 6.95 6.12
N ASN A 76 -13.09 7.41 6.84
CA ASN A 76 -12.57 6.71 8.00
C ASN A 76 -13.49 6.97 9.19
N VAL A 77 -14.05 5.91 9.78
CA VAL A 77 -15.13 5.97 10.77
C VAL A 77 -14.74 6.69 12.08
N ASN A 78 -13.44 6.88 12.32
CA ASN A 78 -12.92 7.41 13.59
C ASN A 78 -12.42 8.86 13.53
N LEU A 79 -12.84 9.63 12.54
CA LEU A 79 -12.57 11.07 12.52
C LEU A 79 -13.66 11.80 13.35
N ASN A 80 -13.64 11.68 14.66
CA ASN A 80 -14.24 12.70 15.51
C ASN A 80 -13.39 13.96 15.33
N GLU A 81 -13.98 15.01 14.78
CA GLU A 81 -13.31 16.30 14.48
C GLU A 81 -12.62 16.92 15.71
N ASN A 82 -12.92 16.46 16.92
CA ASN A 82 -12.33 16.91 18.17
C ASN A 82 -11.05 16.14 18.58
N ASP A 83 -10.56 15.17 17.80
CA ASP A 83 -9.43 14.32 18.18
C ASP A 83 -8.19 14.52 17.26
N THR A 84 -7.91 15.80 16.93
CA THR A 84 -6.76 16.21 16.11
C THR A 84 -5.42 15.68 16.66
N ASN A 85 -5.32 15.51 17.98
CA ASN A 85 -4.13 14.97 18.63
C ASN A 85 -3.93 13.46 18.41
N LYS A 86 -5.01 12.65 18.28
CA LYS A 86 -4.90 11.21 18.02
C LYS A 86 -4.53 10.90 16.58
N LEU A 87 -4.96 11.73 15.63
CA LEU A 87 -4.59 11.59 14.22
C LEU A 87 -3.09 11.79 14.00
N THR A 88 -2.50 12.81 14.63
CA THR A 88 -1.06 13.08 14.58
C THR A 88 -0.23 11.99 15.24
N ILE A 89 -0.68 11.43 16.35
CA ILE A 89 0.07 10.38 17.07
C ILE A 89 0.03 9.04 16.31
N LYS A 90 -1.12 8.64 15.74
CA LYS A 90 -1.24 7.39 14.97
C LYS A 90 -0.48 7.40 13.65
N ASN A 91 -0.25 8.57 13.06
CA ASN A 91 0.45 8.70 11.77
C ASN A 91 1.95 8.95 11.92
N LYS A 92 2.44 9.00 13.14
CA LYS A 92 3.85 9.29 13.40
C LYS A 92 4.71 8.06 13.15
N ARG A 93 5.70 8.24 12.32
CA ARG A 93 6.79 7.29 12.11
C ARG A 93 7.59 7.11 13.40
N ARG A 94 8.05 5.90 13.65
CA ARG A 94 8.99 5.57 14.73
C ARG A 94 10.33 5.18 14.15
N ASP A 95 11.40 5.66 14.79
CA ASP A 95 12.76 5.38 14.40
C ASP A 95 13.39 4.41 15.41
N TYR A 96 14.05 3.39 14.88
CA TYR A 96 14.79 2.38 15.64
C TYR A 96 16.26 2.51 15.26
N VAL A 97 17.01 3.20 16.11
CA VAL A 97 18.41 3.56 15.87
C VAL A 97 19.30 2.36 16.22
N GLY A 98 20.11 1.90 15.25
CA GLY A 98 21.19 0.94 15.44
C GLY A 98 22.55 1.59 15.24
N LYS A 99 23.61 0.79 15.29
CA LYS A 99 25.01 1.27 15.16
C LYS A 99 25.34 1.73 13.74
N GLU A 100 24.85 1.01 12.75
CA GLU A 100 25.16 1.26 11.32
C GLU A 100 23.94 1.69 10.51
N ILE A 101 22.72 1.39 11.00
CA ILE A 101 21.47 1.61 10.27
C ILE A 101 20.35 2.02 11.25
N THR A 102 19.54 2.96 10.84
CA THR A 102 18.28 3.29 11.51
C THR A 102 17.12 2.74 10.69
N ILE A 103 16.23 1.97 11.32
CA ILE A 103 15.01 1.47 10.66
C ILE A 103 13.85 2.39 11.06
N HIS A 104 13.08 2.81 10.06
CA HIS A 104 11.88 3.63 10.23
C HIS A 104 10.63 2.79 10.00
N ASP A 105 9.61 2.95 10.84
CA ASP A 105 8.35 2.20 10.80
C ASP A 105 7.15 3.13 10.93
N ASN A 106 6.28 3.14 9.93
CA ASN A 106 4.97 3.77 9.99
C ASN A 106 3.86 2.70 10.03
N ARG A 107 3.40 2.37 11.23
CA ARG A 107 2.39 1.32 11.43
C ARG A 107 1.03 1.64 10.83
N LYS A 108 0.69 2.91 10.58
CA LYS A 108 -0.61 3.31 10.01
C LYS A 108 -0.81 2.79 8.59
N ILE A 109 0.28 2.68 7.82
CA ILE A 109 0.25 2.19 6.44
C ILE A 109 0.74 0.74 6.30
N CYS A 110 0.98 0.06 7.42
CA CYS A 110 1.43 -1.33 7.41
C CYS A 110 0.28 -2.27 7.01
N SER A 111 0.39 -2.91 5.86
CA SER A 111 -0.59 -3.91 5.38
C SER A 111 -0.52 -5.25 6.11
N HIS A 112 0.39 -5.39 7.09
CA HIS A 112 0.63 -6.63 7.85
C HIS A 112 0.95 -7.85 6.97
N ALA A 113 1.66 -7.64 5.86
CA ALA A 113 2.07 -8.71 4.94
C ALA A 113 2.98 -9.75 5.60
N LYS A 114 3.61 -9.41 6.74
CA LYS A 114 4.54 -10.24 7.51
C LYS A 114 5.88 -10.51 6.80
N GLU A 115 6.19 -9.82 5.70
CA GLU A 115 7.47 -9.99 5.00
C GLU A 115 8.67 -9.75 5.93
N CYS A 116 8.61 -8.71 6.78
CA CYS A 116 9.67 -8.38 7.72
C CYS A 116 9.88 -9.49 8.77
N VAL A 117 8.83 -9.91 9.47
CA VAL A 117 8.94 -10.90 10.56
C VAL A 117 9.22 -12.31 10.07
N ASN A 118 8.78 -12.67 8.85
CA ASN A 118 9.03 -13.99 8.29
C ASN A 118 10.44 -14.12 7.72
N ASN A 119 10.99 -13.03 7.13
CA ASN A 119 12.31 -13.09 6.51
C ASN A 119 13.46 -12.74 7.48
N LEU A 120 13.21 -11.93 8.53
CA LEU A 120 14.28 -11.53 9.46
C LEU A 120 13.76 -11.39 10.90
N PRO A 121 13.38 -12.51 11.56
CA PRO A 121 12.80 -12.49 12.91
C PRO A 121 13.80 -12.05 13.99
N SER A 122 15.11 -12.09 13.73
CA SER A 122 16.13 -11.57 14.65
C SER A 122 16.05 -10.04 14.82
N VAL A 123 15.59 -9.34 13.79
CA VAL A 123 15.39 -7.88 13.76
C VAL A 123 13.94 -7.52 14.09
N PHE A 124 12.97 -8.19 13.45
CA PHE A 124 11.54 -7.88 13.57
C PHE A 124 10.83 -8.85 14.52
N LYS A 125 10.79 -8.49 15.80
CA LYS A 125 10.40 -9.35 16.94
C LYS A 125 8.96 -9.11 17.35
N LEU A 126 8.00 -9.90 16.82
CA LEU A 126 6.59 -9.80 17.23
C LEU A 126 6.44 -10.00 18.74
N GLY A 127 5.67 -9.10 19.38
CA GLY A 127 5.40 -9.17 20.81
C GLY A 127 6.48 -8.56 21.70
N SER A 128 7.64 -8.18 21.16
CA SER A 128 8.73 -7.54 21.91
C SER A 128 8.57 -6.01 21.96
N LYS A 129 9.21 -5.37 22.92
CA LYS A 129 9.32 -3.91 23.03
C LYS A 129 10.79 -3.56 23.36
N PRO A 130 11.52 -2.91 22.42
CA PRO A 130 11.11 -2.56 21.06
C PRO A 130 10.88 -3.78 20.17
N TRP A 131 10.00 -3.67 19.17
CA TRP A 131 9.71 -4.77 18.26
C TRP A 131 10.67 -4.85 17.07
N ILE A 132 11.45 -3.79 16.83
CA ILE A 132 12.55 -3.73 15.86
C ILE A 132 13.86 -3.56 16.62
N ASP A 133 14.84 -4.40 16.30
CA ASP A 133 16.21 -4.36 16.77
C ASP A 133 17.12 -4.15 15.56
N SER A 134 17.55 -2.90 15.35
CA SER A 134 18.35 -2.53 14.18
C SER A 134 19.77 -3.10 14.19
N ASP A 135 20.22 -3.65 15.33
CA ASP A 135 21.50 -4.36 15.47
C ASP A 135 21.34 -5.90 15.44
N GLY A 136 20.10 -6.39 15.25
CA GLY A 136 19.77 -7.83 15.33
C GLY A 136 20.25 -8.67 14.13
N SER A 137 20.84 -8.05 13.09
CA SER A 137 21.40 -8.74 11.92
C SER A 137 22.40 -7.85 11.18
N LYS A 138 23.03 -8.38 10.14
CA LYS A 138 23.89 -7.59 9.25
C LYS A 138 23.08 -6.55 8.50
N MET A 139 23.64 -5.37 8.31
CA MET A 139 23.00 -4.24 7.62
C MET A 139 22.42 -4.63 6.27
N GLN A 140 23.13 -5.44 5.46
CA GLN A 140 22.63 -5.87 4.14
C GLN A 140 21.36 -6.73 4.22
N ASP A 141 21.22 -7.60 5.24
CA ASP A 141 20.04 -8.45 5.43
C ASP A 141 18.82 -7.59 5.85
N ILE A 142 19.09 -6.56 6.68
CA ILE A 142 18.08 -5.57 7.07
C ILE A 142 17.58 -4.82 5.83
N ILE A 143 18.49 -4.28 5.01
CA ILE A 143 18.17 -3.58 3.77
C ILE A 143 17.31 -4.44 2.85
N ASN A 144 17.75 -5.68 2.60
CA ASN A 144 17.05 -6.63 1.74
C ASN A 144 15.65 -6.95 2.25
N THR A 145 15.47 -6.99 3.58
CA THR A 145 14.18 -7.27 4.21
C THR A 145 13.25 -6.06 4.19
N VAL A 146 13.76 -4.86 4.51
CA VAL A 146 12.99 -3.61 4.46
C VAL A 146 12.44 -3.36 3.06
N ARG A 147 13.24 -3.59 2.02
CA ARG A 147 12.84 -3.43 0.60
C ARG A 147 11.73 -4.38 0.16
N LYS A 148 11.46 -5.46 0.90
CA LYS A 148 10.33 -6.37 0.65
C LYS A 148 9.01 -5.87 1.25
N CYS A 149 9.00 -4.74 1.98
CA CYS A 149 7.78 -4.20 2.56
C CYS A 149 6.84 -3.70 1.46
N PRO A 150 5.69 -4.36 1.20
CA PRO A 150 4.86 -4.01 0.05
C PRO A 150 4.06 -2.71 0.25
N SER A 151 3.89 -2.27 1.48
CA SER A 151 3.12 -1.06 1.79
C SER A 151 3.97 0.21 1.92
N GLY A 152 5.30 0.10 1.80
CA GLY A 152 6.20 1.22 2.05
C GLY A 152 6.19 1.71 3.51
N ALA A 153 5.69 0.87 4.44
CA ALA A 153 5.66 1.21 5.87
C ALA A 153 7.04 1.22 6.53
N LEU A 154 8.00 0.51 5.93
CA LEU A 154 9.38 0.44 6.39
C LEU A 154 10.30 1.18 5.43
N SER A 155 11.21 1.97 5.99
CA SER A 155 12.36 2.55 5.31
C SER A 155 13.59 2.48 6.23
N TYR A 156 14.75 2.92 5.77
CA TYR A 156 15.96 2.94 6.58
C TYR A 156 16.84 4.13 6.25
N SER A 157 17.70 4.54 7.19
CA SER A 157 18.75 5.54 6.98
C SER A 157 20.12 4.95 7.27
N ILE A 158 21.11 5.39 6.48
CA ILE A 158 22.54 5.14 6.68
C ILE A 158 23.22 6.51 6.60
N ASP A 159 24.05 6.83 7.57
CA ASP A 159 24.75 8.12 7.65
C ASP A 159 23.82 9.35 7.47
N GLY A 160 22.61 9.27 8.02
CA GLY A 160 21.59 10.32 7.95
C GLY A 160 20.85 10.42 6.61
N ILE A 161 21.19 9.60 5.61
CA ILE A 161 20.51 9.55 4.31
C ILE A 161 19.42 8.48 4.36
N GLU A 162 18.18 8.88 4.09
CA GLU A 162 17.03 7.97 4.08
C GLU A 162 16.85 7.28 2.72
N TYR A 163 16.58 5.98 2.78
CA TYR A 163 16.29 5.11 1.65
C TYR A 163 14.94 4.43 1.88
N ARG A 164 13.98 4.66 0.97
CA ARG A 164 12.63 4.07 1.04
C ARG A 164 12.25 3.30 -0.20
N ASP A 165 12.71 3.75 -1.36
CA ASP A 165 12.35 3.17 -2.64
C ASP A 165 13.48 2.29 -3.18
N PRO A 166 13.18 1.26 -4.00
CA PRO A 166 14.21 0.51 -4.68
C PRO A 166 15.03 1.43 -5.59
N LYS A 167 16.32 1.10 -5.76
CA LYS A 167 17.19 1.86 -6.66
C LYS A 167 16.79 1.70 -8.14
N GLU A 168 16.24 0.54 -8.48
CA GLU A 168 15.82 0.20 -9.83
C GLU A 168 14.38 0.68 -10.05
N GLN A 169 14.16 1.32 -11.18
CA GLN A 169 12.83 1.73 -11.58
C GLN A 169 12.01 0.48 -11.92
N ARG A 170 10.91 0.27 -11.22
CA ARG A 170 9.96 -0.81 -11.49
C ARG A 170 8.88 -0.35 -12.48
N ASP A 171 8.33 -1.32 -13.20
CA ASP A 171 7.17 -1.05 -14.05
C ASP A 171 5.93 -0.68 -13.19
N PRO A 172 5.08 0.23 -13.69
CA PRO A 172 3.83 0.58 -13.01
C PRO A 172 2.85 -0.60 -13.09
N ILE A 173 2.71 -1.34 -11.99
CA ILE A 173 1.86 -2.53 -11.90
C ILE A 173 0.94 -2.43 -10.68
N LEU A 174 -0.34 -2.77 -10.89
CA LEU A 174 -1.31 -3.04 -9.84
C LEU A 174 -1.52 -4.55 -9.72
N THR A 175 -1.12 -5.13 -8.60
CA THR A 175 -1.29 -6.55 -8.32
C THR A 175 -2.42 -6.78 -7.32
N VAL A 176 -3.33 -7.69 -7.65
CA VAL A 176 -4.42 -8.14 -6.76
C VAL A 176 -3.89 -9.26 -5.88
N LEU A 177 -3.61 -9.00 -4.61
CA LEU A 177 -3.10 -10.02 -3.69
C LEU A 177 -4.21 -10.95 -3.23
N LYS A 178 -3.93 -12.26 -3.17
CA LYS A 178 -4.89 -13.26 -2.69
C LYS A 178 -5.35 -12.93 -1.27
N ASN A 179 -6.66 -12.81 -1.06
CA ASN A 179 -7.28 -12.47 0.23
C ASN A 179 -6.66 -11.23 0.90
N GLY A 180 -6.13 -10.32 0.12
CA GLY A 180 -5.34 -9.17 0.57
C GLY A 180 -5.68 -7.86 -0.16
N PRO A 181 -4.84 -6.85 0.01
CA PRO A 181 -5.00 -5.54 -0.62
C PRO A 181 -4.66 -5.57 -2.13
N TYR A 182 -4.85 -4.44 -2.79
CA TYR A 182 -4.14 -4.13 -4.03
C TYR A 182 -2.72 -3.69 -3.68
N TYR A 183 -1.74 -4.24 -4.38
CA TYR A 183 -0.34 -3.86 -4.26
C TYR A 183 0.09 -3.09 -5.51
N ILE A 184 0.59 -1.89 -5.30
CA ILE A 184 0.98 -0.95 -6.33
C ILE A 184 2.51 -0.86 -6.35
N THR A 185 3.10 -0.85 -7.54
CA THR A 185 4.53 -0.63 -7.78
C THR A 185 4.73 0.32 -8.96
N GLY A 186 5.96 0.81 -9.13
CA GLY A 186 6.37 1.63 -10.27
C GLY A 186 5.81 3.04 -10.27
N GLY A 187 5.35 3.52 -9.11
CA GLY A 187 4.93 4.92 -8.93
C GLY A 187 3.65 5.26 -9.71
N ILE A 188 2.65 4.37 -9.69
CA ILE A 188 1.30 4.72 -10.16
C ILE A 188 0.75 5.84 -9.27
N ASP A 189 0.31 6.94 -9.86
CA ASP A 189 -0.20 8.07 -9.10
C ASP A 189 -1.57 7.77 -8.49
N LEU A 190 -1.68 7.99 -7.18
CA LEU A 190 -2.96 7.96 -6.49
C LEU A 190 -3.49 9.39 -6.43
N ILE A 191 -4.52 9.67 -7.22
CA ILE A 191 -5.09 11.02 -7.41
C ILE A 191 -6.43 11.14 -6.69
N GLY A 192 -6.75 12.33 -6.22
CA GLY A 192 -8.02 12.63 -5.53
C GLY A 192 -7.84 13.63 -4.41
N GLU A 193 -8.97 14.16 -3.92
CA GLU A 193 -8.97 15.10 -2.82
C GLU A 193 -8.66 14.39 -1.49
N ASN A 194 -7.93 15.08 -0.61
CA ASN A 194 -7.63 14.65 0.77
C ASN A 194 -6.91 13.28 0.88
N ILE A 195 -6.08 12.92 -0.11
CA ILE A 195 -5.22 11.73 -0.03
C ILE A 195 -3.87 12.13 0.55
N GLU A 196 -3.63 11.75 1.79
CA GLU A 196 -2.35 11.96 2.46
C GLU A 196 -1.60 10.64 2.60
N PHE A 197 -0.43 10.58 1.99
CA PHE A 197 0.53 9.52 2.30
C PHE A 197 1.07 9.74 3.72
N GLY A 198 1.18 8.66 4.49
CA GLY A 198 1.72 8.74 5.83
C GLY A 198 3.18 9.23 5.85
N GLU A 199 3.64 9.72 7.00
CA GLU A 199 5.03 10.16 7.17
C GLU A 199 6.01 9.06 6.74
N GLY A 200 6.95 9.40 5.87
CA GLY A 200 7.93 8.47 5.33
C GLY A 200 7.41 7.40 4.39
N ALA A 201 6.13 7.47 3.97
CA ALA A 201 5.56 6.51 3.02
C ALA A 201 6.21 6.62 1.64
N SER A 202 6.35 5.47 0.97
CA SER A 202 6.73 5.43 -0.44
C SER A 202 5.57 5.89 -1.33
N LYS A 203 5.87 6.64 -2.39
CA LYS A 203 4.96 6.90 -3.51
C LYS A 203 5.24 5.97 -4.69
N GLU A 204 6.38 5.30 -4.66
CA GLU A 204 6.76 4.31 -5.68
C GLU A 204 6.03 2.99 -5.48
N HIS A 205 5.79 2.60 -4.21
CA HIS A 205 5.01 1.40 -3.87
C HIS A 205 4.16 1.62 -2.63
N TYR A 206 2.94 1.10 -2.67
CA TYR A 206 1.98 1.20 -1.58
C TYR A 206 0.87 0.15 -1.70
N THR A 207 0.04 0.02 -0.69
CA THR A 207 -1.09 -0.92 -0.70
C THR A 207 -2.41 -0.22 -0.46
N LEU A 208 -3.44 -0.56 -1.27
CA LEU A 208 -4.78 0.00 -1.16
C LEU A 208 -5.76 -1.03 -0.56
N CYS A 209 -6.66 -0.52 0.27
CA CYS A 209 -7.69 -1.32 0.90
C CYS A 209 -8.64 -1.92 -0.13
N ARG A 210 -8.86 -3.24 -0.07
CA ARG A 210 -9.80 -3.97 -0.91
C ARG A 210 -10.96 -4.59 -0.14
N CYS A 211 -10.79 -4.76 1.18
CA CYS A 211 -11.80 -5.38 2.05
C CYS A 211 -12.90 -4.40 2.51
N GLY A 212 -12.71 -3.11 2.33
CA GLY A 212 -13.68 -2.06 2.70
C GLY A 212 -13.62 -1.60 4.14
N THR A 213 -12.87 -2.26 5.02
CA THR A 213 -12.89 -2.05 6.48
C THR A 213 -11.64 -1.38 7.07
N SER A 214 -10.65 -1.02 6.24
CA SER A 214 -9.49 -0.25 6.71
C SER A 214 -9.94 1.04 7.40
N GLU A 215 -9.30 1.38 8.51
CA GLU A 215 -9.46 2.66 9.20
C GLU A 215 -8.55 3.76 8.63
N ASN A 216 -7.73 3.41 7.63
CA ASN A 216 -6.82 4.33 6.95
C ASN A 216 -7.08 4.38 5.43
N LYS A 217 -8.35 4.34 5.02
CA LYS A 217 -8.70 4.42 3.59
C LYS A 217 -8.16 5.70 2.94
N PRO A 218 -7.62 5.61 1.71
CA PRO A 218 -7.66 4.47 0.79
C PRO A 218 -6.62 3.37 1.06
N PHE A 219 -5.66 3.58 1.95
CA PHE A 219 -4.58 2.64 2.21
C PHE A 219 -5.05 1.42 3.00
N CYS A 220 -4.33 0.32 2.84
CA CYS A 220 -4.52 -0.89 3.64
C CYS A 220 -3.80 -0.73 4.99
N ASP A 221 -4.48 -1.07 6.09
CA ASP A 221 -3.94 -1.09 7.46
C ASP A 221 -3.83 -2.51 8.04
N GLY A 222 -4.07 -3.54 7.20
CA GLY A 222 -4.03 -4.93 7.62
C GLY A 222 -5.33 -5.50 8.18
N THR A 223 -6.38 -4.69 8.36
CA THR A 223 -7.70 -5.13 8.90
C THR A 223 -8.31 -6.31 8.13
N HIS A 224 -7.99 -6.46 6.83
CA HIS A 224 -8.42 -7.62 6.02
C HIS A 224 -8.07 -8.97 6.67
N ARG A 225 -7.00 -9.05 7.48
CA ARG A 225 -6.60 -10.26 8.20
C ARG A 225 -7.51 -10.54 9.39
N THR A 226 -7.85 -9.49 10.14
CA THR A 226 -8.70 -9.59 11.35
C THR A 226 -10.13 -10.02 10.98
N ILE A 227 -10.67 -9.48 9.88
CA ILE A 227 -12.02 -9.84 9.40
C ILE A 227 -12.03 -11.10 8.54
N ASN A 228 -10.88 -11.74 8.34
CA ASN A 228 -10.71 -12.93 7.48
C ASN A 228 -11.28 -12.72 6.06
N PHE A 229 -10.93 -11.59 5.45
CA PHE A 229 -11.37 -11.24 4.10
C PHE A 229 -10.99 -12.32 3.08
N LYS A 230 -11.95 -12.70 2.22
CA LYS A 230 -11.77 -13.67 1.13
C LYS A 230 -12.11 -13.05 -0.22
N ASP A 231 -11.43 -13.52 -1.26
CA ASP A 231 -11.66 -13.14 -2.65
C ASP A 231 -12.84 -13.87 -3.29
N GLU A 232 -13.13 -15.03 -2.75
CA GLU A 232 -14.17 -15.96 -3.18
C GLU A 232 -15.51 -15.63 -2.52
#